data_2114df4efe2d07b5c24c87952182df6c
#
_entry.id   2114df4efe2d07b5c24c87952182df6c
#
_cell.length_a   1.000
_cell.length_b   1.000
_cell.length_c   1.000
_cell.angle_alpha   90.00
_cell.angle_beta   90.00
_cell.angle_gamma   90.00
#
_symmetry.space_group_name_H-M   'P 1'
#
loop_
_entity.id
_entity.type
_entity.pdbx_description
1 polymer ?
#
loop_
_entity_poly.entity_id
_entity_poly.type
_entity_poly.pdbx_seq_one_letter_code
_entity_poly.pdbx_strand_id
1 'polypeptide(L)'
;MKIFAMSDIHGCLDAFLDALSLVDLEDKNNKLVLCGDYIHGGFDSYAVVEKIIELKKKYKSKVVVLMGNHEHWVIEQGMPIVDEYRDEGEYDEKRENKCIYFISQMELYYKYKNEVLFCHAGVDEEAGEYWEQGTSDYHYIEKFPPDKGPFCINIVAGHVSTASPYLANNSKFRGIYYDGCSHYYIDGNVLKNGVVPVLMYDTDAKKFYEVMERGNKEL
;
A
#
# COMPACT_ATOMS: atom_id res chain seq x y z
N MET A 1 -15.76 -12.75 3.58
CA MET A 1 -15.20 -11.42 3.93
C MET A 1 -14.35 -10.95 2.75
N LYS A 2 -14.33 -9.63 2.47
CA LYS A 2 -13.45 -9.08 1.42
C LYS A 2 -12.40 -8.19 2.05
N ILE A 3 -11.14 -8.39 1.64
CA ILE A 3 -10.01 -7.54 2.06
C ILE A 3 -9.54 -6.78 0.82
N PHE A 4 -9.66 -5.46 0.88
CA PHE A 4 -9.19 -4.56 -0.17
C PHE A 4 -7.79 -4.06 0.19
N ALA A 5 -6.93 -3.86 -0.81
CA ALA A 5 -5.60 -3.29 -0.63
C ALA A 5 -5.29 -2.21 -1.66
N MET A 6 -4.56 -1.19 -1.22
CA MET A 6 -4.04 -0.07 -2.01
C MET A 6 -2.65 0.28 -1.51
N SER A 7 -1.80 0.85 -2.36
CA SER A 7 -0.44 1.28 -2.01
C SER A 7 -0.01 2.47 -2.86
N ASP A 8 1.11 3.09 -2.46
CA ASP A 8 1.86 4.06 -3.28
C ASP A 8 0.98 5.22 -3.78
N ILE A 9 0.38 5.94 -2.81
CA ILE A 9 -0.54 7.06 -3.05
C ILE A 9 0.24 8.36 -3.32
N HIS A 10 1.40 8.52 -2.68
CA HIS A 10 2.36 9.61 -2.95
C HIS A 10 1.74 10.99 -3.03
N GLY A 11 0.92 11.40 -2.04
CA GLY A 11 0.29 12.72 -2.01
C GLY A 11 -0.73 12.99 -3.12
N CYS A 12 -1.20 11.97 -3.84
CA CYS A 12 -2.20 12.09 -4.90
C CYS A 12 -3.61 11.88 -4.34
N LEU A 13 -4.17 12.87 -3.64
CA LEU A 13 -5.44 12.76 -2.94
C LEU A 13 -6.59 12.37 -3.86
N ASP A 14 -6.74 12.99 -5.02
CA ASP A 14 -7.85 12.70 -5.95
C ASP A 14 -7.83 11.24 -6.40
N ALA A 15 -6.67 10.72 -6.81
CA ALA A 15 -6.51 9.32 -7.19
C ALA A 15 -6.83 8.36 -6.03
N PHE A 16 -6.47 8.74 -4.80
CA PHE A 16 -6.82 7.96 -3.61
C PHE A 16 -8.33 7.97 -3.34
N LEU A 17 -9.00 9.12 -3.48
CA LEU A 17 -10.46 9.23 -3.30
C LEU A 17 -11.22 8.43 -4.37
N ASP A 18 -10.76 8.46 -5.62
CA ASP A 18 -11.31 7.64 -6.70
C ASP A 18 -11.19 6.15 -6.37
N ALA A 19 -10.01 5.69 -5.94
CA ALA A 19 -9.80 4.32 -5.52
C ALA A 19 -10.66 3.93 -4.31
N LEU A 20 -10.80 4.81 -3.31
CA LEU A 20 -11.67 4.60 -2.15
C LEU A 20 -13.15 4.46 -2.53
N SER A 21 -13.60 5.13 -3.59
CA SER A 21 -14.97 5.04 -4.07
C SER A 21 -15.37 3.63 -4.52
N LEU A 22 -14.38 2.80 -4.86
CA LEU A 22 -14.57 1.41 -5.25
C LEU A 22 -14.71 0.46 -4.04
N VAL A 23 -14.50 0.95 -2.81
CA VAL A 23 -14.49 0.14 -1.59
C VAL A 23 -15.64 0.50 -0.67
N ASP A 24 -16.60 -0.40 -0.53
CA ASP A 24 -17.69 -0.23 0.43
C ASP A 24 -17.22 -0.60 1.85
N LEU A 25 -16.77 0.41 2.62
CA LEU A 25 -16.40 0.26 4.02
C LEU A 25 -17.61 0.28 4.98
N GLU A 26 -18.82 0.59 4.51
CA GLU A 26 -20.02 0.47 5.35
C GLU A 26 -20.39 -1.02 5.55
N ASP A 27 -20.13 -1.88 4.57
CA ASP A 27 -20.29 -3.32 4.79
C ASP A 27 -19.30 -3.79 5.89
N LYS A 28 -19.87 -4.28 7.00
CA LYS A 28 -19.11 -4.75 8.17
C LYS A 28 -18.14 -5.90 7.88
N ASN A 29 -18.34 -6.60 6.77
CA ASN A 29 -17.49 -7.72 6.36
C ASN A 29 -16.33 -7.28 5.47
N ASN A 30 -16.20 -5.99 5.16
CA ASN A 30 -15.10 -5.47 4.36
C ASN A 30 -14.01 -4.87 5.23
N LYS A 31 -12.76 -5.06 4.81
CA LYS A 31 -11.55 -4.50 5.41
C LYS A 31 -10.73 -3.81 4.34
N LEU A 32 -10.07 -2.72 4.68
CA LEU A 32 -9.10 -2.03 3.85
C LEU A 32 -7.71 -2.16 4.48
N VAL A 33 -6.73 -2.52 3.69
CA VAL A 33 -5.30 -2.50 4.02
C VAL A 33 -4.62 -1.49 3.11
N LEU A 34 -4.00 -0.48 3.68
CA LEU A 34 -3.17 0.49 2.99
C LEU A 34 -1.71 0.07 3.19
N CYS A 35 -0.97 -0.15 2.11
CA CYS A 35 0.33 -0.83 2.12
C CYS A 35 1.52 0.15 2.00
N GLY A 36 1.41 1.39 2.52
CA GLY A 36 2.54 2.33 2.59
C GLY A 36 2.61 3.32 1.43
N ASP A 37 3.57 4.24 1.54
CA ASP A 37 3.91 5.31 0.60
C ASP A 37 2.73 6.24 0.29
N TYR A 38 2.27 6.92 1.36
CA TYR A 38 1.16 7.88 1.27
C TYR A 38 1.63 9.27 0.92
N ILE A 39 2.88 9.61 1.23
CA ILE A 39 3.47 10.94 1.19
C ILE A 39 4.55 11.04 0.13
N HIS A 40 4.98 12.27 -0.14
CA HIS A 40 6.00 12.66 -1.12
C HIS A 40 5.60 12.41 -2.58
N GLY A 41 5.97 13.35 -3.43
CA GLY A 41 5.81 13.24 -4.88
C GLY A 41 4.59 13.95 -5.47
N GLY A 42 3.43 13.85 -4.86
CA GLY A 42 2.21 14.61 -5.20
C GLY A 42 2.07 15.88 -4.37
N PHE A 43 0.96 16.61 -4.57
CA PHE A 43 0.75 17.93 -3.96
C PHE A 43 0.06 17.91 -2.60
N ASP A 44 -0.53 16.76 -2.18
CA ASP A 44 -1.47 16.69 -1.07
C ASP A 44 -1.07 15.68 0.01
N SER A 45 0.23 15.55 0.33
CA SER A 45 0.74 14.58 1.32
C SER A 45 0.00 14.67 2.67
N TYR A 46 -0.17 15.88 3.21
CA TYR A 46 -0.92 16.09 4.45
C TYR A 46 -2.38 15.66 4.33
N ALA A 47 -3.05 16.03 3.23
CA ALA A 47 -4.47 15.73 3.04
C ALA A 47 -4.70 14.22 2.88
N VAL A 48 -3.77 13.50 2.25
CA VAL A 48 -3.79 12.03 2.18
C VAL A 48 -3.68 11.43 3.58
N VAL A 49 -2.68 11.83 4.39
CA VAL A 49 -2.51 11.31 5.76
C VAL A 49 -3.73 11.66 6.63
N GLU A 50 -4.26 12.88 6.54
CA GLU A 50 -5.45 13.30 7.28
C GLU A 50 -6.69 12.49 6.88
N LYS A 51 -6.84 12.17 5.59
CA LYS A 51 -7.90 11.27 5.11
C LYS A 51 -7.76 9.87 5.66
N ILE A 52 -6.54 9.34 5.74
CA ILE A 52 -6.27 8.03 6.35
C ILE A 52 -6.60 8.06 7.86
N ILE A 53 -6.23 9.13 8.59
CA ILE A 53 -6.59 9.33 10.00
C ILE A 53 -8.13 9.32 10.17
N GLU A 54 -8.86 10.03 9.30
CA GLU A 54 -10.34 10.05 9.30
C GLU A 54 -10.91 8.63 9.13
N LEU A 55 -10.42 7.88 8.13
CA LEU A 55 -10.84 6.51 7.86
C LEU A 55 -10.55 5.61 9.05
N LYS A 56 -9.36 5.68 9.62
CA LYS A 56 -8.96 4.89 10.80
C LYS A 56 -9.84 5.20 12.01
N LYS A 57 -10.16 6.48 12.24
CA LYS A 57 -11.05 6.92 13.31
C LYS A 57 -12.48 6.40 13.12
N LYS A 58 -13.02 6.46 11.90
CA LYS A 58 -14.38 6.03 11.57
C LYS A 58 -14.53 4.52 11.60
N TYR A 59 -13.62 3.81 10.95
CA TYR A 59 -13.75 2.36 10.70
C TYR A 59 -12.88 1.50 11.60
N LYS A 60 -12.01 2.09 12.43
CA LYS A 60 -11.20 1.43 13.47
C LYS A 60 -10.38 0.24 12.91
N SER A 61 -10.59 -0.96 13.44
CA SER A 61 -9.87 -2.19 13.05
C SER A 61 -10.19 -2.69 11.63
N LYS A 62 -11.18 -2.10 10.96
CA LYS A 62 -11.46 -2.40 9.54
C LYS A 62 -10.48 -1.74 8.58
N VAL A 63 -9.76 -0.72 9.02
CA VAL A 63 -8.71 -0.06 8.25
C VAL A 63 -7.38 -0.37 8.89
N VAL A 64 -6.51 -1.07 8.19
CA VAL A 64 -5.11 -1.32 8.55
C VAL A 64 -4.26 -0.37 7.74
N VAL A 65 -3.25 0.24 8.37
CA VAL A 65 -2.36 1.20 7.73
C VAL A 65 -0.94 0.76 8.00
N LEU A 66 -0.24 0.41 6.94
CA LEU A 66 1.13 -0.08 7.00
C LEU A 66 2.11 1.03 6.63
N MET A 67 3.32 0.94 7.12
CA MET A 67 4.42 1.85 6.84
C MET A 67 5.08 1.50 5.51
N GLY A 68 5.31 2.51 4.66
CA GLY A 68 6.22 2.42 3.52
C GLY A 68 7.58 3.05 3.82
N ASN A 69 8.49 3.01 2.86
CA ASN A 69 9.81 3.61 3.06
C ASN A 69 9.74 5.14 3.16
N HIS A 70 8.81 5.78 2.49
CA HIS A 70 8.63 7.24 2.59
C HIS A 70 8.19 7.66 4.00
N GLU A 71 7.29 6.95 4.65
CA GLU A 71 6.92 7.17 6.04
C GLU A 71 8.08 6.86 6.99
N HIS A 72 8.83 5.80 6.71
CA HIS A 72 10.00 5.42 7.51
C HIS A 72 11.09 6.51 7.48
N TRP A 73 11.34 7.14 6.32
CA TRP A 73 12.29 8.25 6.22
C TRP A 73 11.89 9.47 7.07
N VAL A 74 10.60 9.75 7.20
CA VAL A 74 10.11 10.81 8.11
C VAL A 74 10.47 10.48 9.56
N ILE A 75 10.31 9.24 9.99
CA ILE A 75 10.56 8.83 11.37
C ILE A 75 12.06 8.71 11.68
N GLU A 76 12.83 8.03 10.81
CA GLU A 76 14.22 7.69 11.08
C GLU A 76 15.20 8.79 10.65
N GLN A 77 14.90 9.52 9.60
CA GLN A 77 15.79 10.53 9.03
C GLN A 77 15.32 11.97 9.28
N GLY A 78 14.12 12.14 9.87
CA GLY A 78 13.54 13.47 10.11
C GLY A 78 13.20 14.22 8.81
N MET A 79 12.90 13.49 7.73
CA MET A 79 12.45 14.13 6.50
C MET A 79 11.08 14.79 6.72
N PRO A 80 10.80 15.98 6.14
CA PRO A 80 9.48 16.59 6.22
C PRO A 80 8.45 15.75 5.45
N ILE A 81 7.19 15.78 5.87
CA ILE A 81 6.08 15.09 5.17
C ILE A 81 5.82 15.72 3.80
N VAL A 82 6.04 17.01 3.66
CA VAL A 82 5.85 17.76 2.42
C VAL A 82 7.16 17.87 1.66
N ASP A 83 7.09 17.67 0.35
CA ASP A 83 8.19 18.01 -0.55
C ASP A 83 8.17 19.53 -0.80
N GLU A 84 9.14 20.27 -0.27
CA GLU A 84 9.26 21.75 -0.36
C GLU A 84 9.09 22.30 -1.79
N TYR A 85 9.26 21.47 -2.80
CA TYR A 85 9.18 21.88 -4.20
C TYR A 85 7.84 21.56 -4.87
N ARG A 86 6.94 20.81 -4.21
CA ARG A 86 5.73 20.29 -4.84
C ARG A 86 4.44 20.50 -4.06
N ASP A 87 4.49 20.51 -2.74
CA ASP A 87 3.30 20.76 -1.92
C ASP A 87 2.97 22.25 -1.88
N GLU A 88 1.79 22.65 -2.37
CA GLU A 88 1.31 24.04 -2.35
C GLU A 88 0.78 24.47 -0.96
N GLY A 89 1.25 23.86 0.12
CA GLY A 89 0.79 24.14 1.47
C GLY A 89 1.79 24.98 2.27
N GLU A 90 1.25 25.96 3.03
CA GLU A 90 2.02 26.65 4.07
C GLU A 90 2.38 25.63 5.17
N TYR A 91 3.66 25.59 5.58
CA TYR A 91 4.12 24.70 6.66
C TYR A 91 3.34 24.99 7.96
N ASP A 92 2.71 23.98 8.51
CA ASP A 92 1.99 24.04 9.79
C ASP A 92 2.58 22.98 10.74
N GLU A 93 3.41 23.42 11.70
CA GLU A 93 4.06 22.58 12.69
C GLU A 93 3.09 21.69 13.47
N LYS A 94 1.89 22.17 13.77
CA LYS A 94 0.88 21.39 14.50
C LYS A 94 0.30 20.29 13.64
N ARG A 95 0.10 20.55 12.36
CA ARG A 95 -0.36 19.60 11.35
C ARG A 95 0.70 18.54 11.12
N GLU A 96 1.95 18.97 10.94
CA GLU A 96 3.12 18.11 10.81
C GLU A 96 3.24 17.13 11.97
N ASN A 97 3.29 17.64 13.21
CA ASN A 97 3.43 16.83 14.42
C ASN A 97 2.29 15.81 14.58
N LYS A 98 1.05 16.18 14.21
CA LYS A 98 -0.10 15.27 14.22
C LYS A 98 0.10 14.11 13.23
N CYS A 99 0.57 14.42 12.03
CA CYS A 99 0.81 13.42 10.99
C CYS A 99 2.00 12.52 11.35
N ILE A 100 3.12 13.07 11.83
CA ILE A 100 4.27 12.31 12.32
C ILE A 100 3.86 11.35 13.44
N TYR A 101 3.10 11.83 14.43
CA TYR A 101 2.59 10.96 15.49
C TYR A 101 1.76 9.80 14.95
N PHE A 102 0.91 10.05 13.96
CA PHE A 102 0.12 8.98 13.34
C PHE A 102 1.01 8.00 12.56
N ILE A 103 1.95 8.50 11.78
CA ILE A 103 2.92 7.69 11.03
C ILE A 103 3.71 6.78 11.97
N SER A 104 4.17 7.29 13.12
CA SER A 104 4.95 6.51 14.09
C SER A 104 4.18 5.33 14.72
N GLN A 105 2.87 5.24 14.52
CA GLN A 105 2.02 4.15 15.02
C GLN A 105 1.65 3.13 13.93
N MET A 106 2.20 3.27 12.71
CA MET A 106 1.93 2.34 11.61
C MET A 106 2.62 1.01 11.84
N GLU A 107 1.96 -0.06 11.40
CA GLU A 107 2.50 -1.42 11.44
C GLU A 107 3.33 -1.69 10.17
N LEU A 108 4.21 -2.68 10.21
CA LEU A 108 5.05 -3.04 9.05
C LEU A 108 4.33 -4.01 8.11
N TYR A 109 3.49 -4.86 8.64
CA TYR A 109 2.73 -5.83 7.85
C TYR A 109 1.39 -6.18 8.50
N TYR A 110 0.51 -6.73 7.69
CA TYR A 110 -0.74 -7.35 8.14
C TYR A 110 -0.88 -8.75 7.55
N LYS A 111 -1.00 -9.76 8.41
CA LYS A 111 -1.18 -11.14 7.99
C LYS A 111 -2.63 -11.59 8.22
N TYR A 112 -3.31 -11.98 7.14
CA TYR A 112 -4.61 -12.63 7.24
C TYR A 112 -4.42 -14.15 7.26
N LYS A 113 -4.50 -14.73 8.46
CA LYS A 113 -4.24 -16.16 8.71
C LYS A 113 -2.86 -16.57 8.13
N ASN A 114 -2.78 -17.79 7.57
CA ASN A 114 -1.65 -18.24 6.77
C ASN A 114 -2.02 -18.24 5.27
N GLU A 115 -2.80 -17.28 4.83
CA GLU A 115 -3.32 -17.20 3.46
C GLU A 115 -2.70 -16.02 2.69
N VAL A 116 -2.68 -14.83 3.30
CA VAL A 116 -2.18 -13.60 2.66
C VAL A 116 -1.43 -12.73 3.65
N LEU A 117 -0.27 -12.26 3.25
CA LEU A 117 0.49 -11.21 3.90
C LEU A 117 0.40 -9.93 3.06
N PHE A 118 0.14 -8.82 3.72
CA PHE A 118 0.21 -7.48 3.16
C PHE A 118 1.39 -6.75 3.80
N CYS A 119 2.26 -6.17 3.00
CA CYS A 119 3.39 -5.34 3.42
C CYS A 119 3.67 -4.27 2.37
N HIS A 120 4.64 -3.39 2.61
CA HIS A 120 4.97 -2.40 1.59
C HIS A 120 5.85 -2.98 0.49
N ALA A 121 6.97 -3.66 0.82
CA ALA A 121 7.94 -4.10 -0.19
C ALA A 121 8.08 -5.63 -0.33
N GLY A 122 8.14 -6.36 0.77
CA GLY A 122 8.31 -7.82 0.73
C GLY A 122 8.73 -8.44 2.06
N VAL A 123 9.23 -9.66 2.00
CA VAL A 123 9.75 -10.42 3.16
C VAL A 123 11.08 -11.09 2.81
N ASP A 124 11.78 -11.67 3.80
CA ASP A 124 12.96 -12.51 3.54
C ASP A 124 12.53 -13.92 3.10
N GLU A 125 12.35 -14.12 1.79
CA GLU A 125 11.97 -15.42 1.24
C GLU A 125 13.12 -16.45 1.25
N GLU A 126 14.36 -15.99 1.33
CA GLU A 126 15.53 -16.87 1.43
C GLU A 126 15.54 -17.64 2.76
N ALA A 127 14.90 -17.09 3.80
CA ALA A 127 14.72 -17.75 5.08
C ALA A 127 13.71 -18.93 5.03
N GLY A 128 13.01 -19.13 3.91
CA GLY A 128 12.08 -20.24 3.70
C GLY A 128 10.98 -20.32 4.75
N GLU A 129 10.88 -21.44 5.48
CA GLU A 129 9.88 -21.64 6.54
C GLU A 129 10.05 -20.68 7.72
N TYR A 130 11.24 -20.10 7.90
CA TYR A 130 11.57 -19.16 8.97
C TYR A 130 11.44 -17.70 8.55
N TRP A 131 10.76 -17.41 7.45
CA TRP A 131 10.63 -16.05 6.91
C TRP A 131 10.13 -15.02 7.94
N GLU A 132 9.19 -15.39 8.82
CA GLU A 132 8.69 -14.45 9.85
C GLU A 132 9.79 -14.02 10.84
N GLN A 133 10.74 -14.91 11.16
CA GLN A 133 11.86 -14.61 12.04
C GLN A 133 13.05 -13.98 11.31
N GLY A 134 13.23 -14.32 10.03
CA GLY A 134 14.31 -13.80 9.19
C GLY A 134 14.03 -12.38 8.65
N THR A 135 12.76 -12.04 8.46
CA THR A 135 12.37 -10.75 7.89
C THR A 135 12.67 -9.61 8.85
N SER A 136 13.51 -8.68 8.44
CA SER A 136 13.77 -7.42 9.13
C SER A 136 12.81 -6.32 8.65
N ASP A 137 12.77 -5.20 9.38
CA ASP A 137 11.98 -4.02 8.99
C ASP A 137 12.32 -3.56 7.57
N TYR A 138 13.61 -3.60 7.19
CA TYR A 138 14.06 -3.30 5.83
C TYR A 138 13.33 -4.12 4.76
N HIS A 139 13.15 -5.43 4.97
CA HIS A 139 12.44 -6.27 3.99
C HIS A 139 10.99 -5.83 3.81
N TYR A 140 10.31 -5.47 4.92
CA TYR A 140 8.92 -5.04 4.82
C TYR A 140 8.74 -3.73 4.06
N ILE A 141 9.73 -2.80 4.13
CA ILE A 141 9.56 -1.42 3.67
C ILE A 141 10.46 -1.00 2.50
N GLU A 142 11.60 -1.68 2.25
CA GLU A 142 12.57 -1.25 1.23
C GLU A 142 13.12 -2.39 0.38
N LYS A 143 12.59 -3.62 0.51
CA LYS A 143 13.14 -4.76 -0.23
C LYS A 143 13.14 -4.54 -1.74
N PHE A 144 14.33 -4.70 -2.34
CA PHE A 144 14.54 -4.64 -3.77
C PHE A 144 15.66 -5.62 -4.19
N PRO A 145 15.57 -6.32 -5.31
CA PRO A 145 14.44 -6.38 -6.25
C PRO A 145 13.21 -7.12 -5.69
N PRO A 146 12.02 -7.00 -6.36
CA PRO A 146 10.82 -7.71 -5.95
C PRO A 146 10.96 -9.21 -6.21
N ASP A 147 10.47 -10.04 -5.29
CA ASP A 147 10.45 -11.48 -5.45
C ASP A 147 9.38 -11.95 -6.44
N LYS A 148 9.58 -13.13 -6.98
CA LYS A 148 8.63 -13.83 -7.86
C LYS A 148 8.77 -15.33 -7.72
N GLY A 149 7.68 -16.05 -8.01
CA GLY A 149 7.66 -17.49 -7.94
C GLY A 149 6.83 -18.02 -6.77
N PRO A 150 6.85 -19.33 -6.54
CA PRO A 150 6.03 -19.93 -5.49
C PRO A 150 6.62 -19.64 -4.10
N PHE A 151 5.78 -19.16 -3.20
CA PHE A 151 6.09 -18.97 -1.79
C PHE A 151 5.00 -19.60 -0.91
N CYS A 152 5.28 -19.80 0.38
CA CYS A 152 4.38 -20.51 1.29
C CYS A 152 3.12 -19.73 1.67
N ILE A 153 3.08 -18.41 1.40
CA ILE A 153 1.95 -17.51 1.63
C ILE A 153 1.84 -16.55 0.46
N ASN A 154 0.63 -16.08 0.14
CA ASN A 154 0.49 -15.03 -0.86
C ASN A 154 0.98 -13.69 -0.32
N ILE A 155 1.78 -12.96 -1.09
CA ILE A 155 2.31 -11.64 -0.76
C ILE A 155 1.58 -10.58 -1.58
N VAL A 156 1.06 -9.55 -0.92
CA VAL A 156 0.52 -8.34 -1.55
C VAL A 156 1.42 -7.18 -1.17
N ALA A 157 2.10 -6.56 -2.14
CA ALA A 157 3.07 -5.50 -1.91
C ALA A 157 2.97 -4.36 -2.95
N GLY A 158 3.44 -3.18 -2.56
CA GLY A 158 3.64 -2.00 -3.40
C GLY A 158 5.10 -1.80 -3.79
N HIS A 159 5.63 -0.59 -3.51
CA HIS A 159 7.04 -0.20 -3.57
C HIS A 159 7.69 -0.25 -4.95
N VAL A 160 7.47 -1.29 -5.70
CA VAL A 160 8.04 -1.44 -7.05
C VAL A 160 6.93 -1.28 -8.08
N SER A 161 7.06 -0.21 -8.89
CA SER A 161 6.07 0.07 -9.93
C SER A 161 5.78 -1.18 -10.79
N THR A 162 4.50 -1.51 -10.93
CA THR A 162 4.05 -2.66 -11.73
C THR A 162 4.44 -2.54 -13.20
N ALA A 163 4.69 -1.33 -13.69
CA ALA A 163 5.19 -1.06 -15.04
C ALA A 163 6.70 -1.31 -15.21
N SER A 164 7.44 -1.52 -14.11
CA SER A 164 8.90 -1.63 -14.09
C SER A 164 9.44 -2.81 -14.90
N PRO A 165 10.73 -2.78 -15.30
CA PRO A 165 11.39 -3.93 -15.94
C PRO A 165 11.42 -5.18 -15.06
N TYR A 166 11.31 -5.04 -13.76
CA TYR A 166 11.31 -6.15 -12.80
C TYR A 166 9.98 -6.89 -12.74
N LEU A 167 8.86 -6.23 -13.13
CA LEU A 167 7.51 -6.78 -13.08
C LEU A 167 6.93 -6.94 -14.49
N ALA A 168 6.00 -6.08 -14.92
CA ALA A 168 5.36 -6.22 -16.22
C ALA A 168 6.26 -5.86 -17.42
N ASN A 169 7.36 -5.15 -17.19
CA ASN A 169 8.25 -4.61 -18.23
C ASN A 169 7.48 -3.89 -19.36
N ASN A 170 6.50 -3.11 -18.95
CA ASN A 170 5.62 -2.37 -19.87
C ASN A 170 5.26 -1.02 -19.27
N SER A 171 5.84 0.06 -19.80
CA SER A 171 5.64 1.42 -19.30
C SER A 171 4.18 1.94 -19.37
N LYS A 172 3.31 1.24 -20.08
CA LYS A 172 1.86 1.54 -20.17
C LYS A 172 1.02 0.71 -19.21
N PHE A 173 1.63 -0.24 -18.50
CA PHE A 173 0.90 -1.06 -17.52
C PHE A 173 0.48 -0.20 -16.32
N ARG A 174 -0.76 -0.34 -15.86
CA ARG A 174 -1.36 0.51 -14.82
C ARG A 174 -2.13 -0.25 -13.76
N GLY A 175 -2.20 -1.56 -13.89
CA GLY A 175 -2.97 -2.41 -13.01
C GLY A 175 -2.11 -3.18 -12.02
N ILE A 176 -2.70 -4.19 -11.44
CA ILE A 176 -2.05 -5.11 -10.51
C ILE A 176 -1.22 -6.12 -11.31
N TYR A 177 0.03 -6.30 -10.91
CA TYR A 177 0.87 -7.36 -11.47
C TYR A 177 0.79 -8.60 -10.58
N TYR A 178 0.34 -9.70 -11.16
CA TYR A 178 0.39 -11.03 -10.55
C TYR A 178 1.45 -11.87 -11.26
N ASP A 179 2.32 -12.51 -10.52
CA ASP A 179 3.44 -13.29 -11.06
C ASP A 179 3.05 -14.70 -11.53
N GLY A 180 1.79 -15.08 -11.37
CA GLY A 180 1.27 -16.41 -11.67
C GLY A 180 1.51 -17.45 -10.57
N CYS A 181 2.05 -17.04 -9.41
CA CYS A 181 2.38 -17.91 -8.29
C CYS A 181 1.84 -17.36 -6.96
N SER A 182 2.60 -16.52 -6.27
CA SER A 182 2.29 -16.08 -4.92
C SER A 182 2.36 -14.56 -4.71
N HIS A 183 2.76 -13.76 -5.72
CA HIS A 183 3.03 -12.34 -5.55
C HIS A 183 2.08 -11.45 -6.34
N TYR A 184 1.48 -10.48 -5.64
CA TYR A 184 0.58 -9.46 -6.16
C TYR A 184 1.18 -8.09 -5.87
N TYR A 185 1.69 -7.39 -6.90
CA TYR A 185 2.25 -6.05 -6.79
C TYR A 185 1.21 -5.01 -7.20
N ILE A 186 1.01 -3.98 -6.36
CA ILE A 186 -0.10 -3.03 -6.47
C ILE A 186 0.33 -1.55 -6.59
N ASP A 187 1.64 -1.26 -6.76
CA ASP A 187 2.10 0.09 -7.10
C ASP A 187 1.78 0.43 -8.56
N GLY A 188 0.71 1.18 -8.77
CA GLY A 188 0.26 1.63 -10.10
C GLY A 188 1.08 2.76 -10.71
N ASN A 189 2.12 3.28 -10.03
CA ASN A 189 2.88 4.46 -10.41
C ASN A 189 1.96 5.70 -10.58
N VAL A 190 1.26 6.04 -9.51
CA VAL A 190 0.23 7.09 -9.49
C VAL A 190 0.72 8.44 -10.03
N LEU A 191 1.98 8.81 -9.73
CA LEU A 191 2.59 10.06 -10.20
C LEU A 191 2.66 10.19 -11.73
N LYS A 192 2.69 9.06 -12.45
CA LYS A 192 2.67 9.05 -13.93
C LYS A 192 1.29 8.77 -14.48
N ASN A 193 0.54 7.91 -13.82
CA ASN A 193 -0.68 7.32 -14.38
C ASN A 193 -1.97 7.92 -13.80
N GLY A 194 -1.89 8.62 -12.65
CA GLY A 194 -3.05 9.18 -11.96
C GLY A 194 -4.00 8.13 -11.40
N VAL A 195 -3.54 6.87 -11.21
CA VAL A 195 -4.39 5.76 -10.78
C VAL A 195 -3.73 5.00 -9.63
N VAL A 196 -4.49 4.76 -8.56
CA VAL A 196 -4.17 3.84 -7.48
C VAL A 196 -4.95 2.54 -7.71
N PRO A 197 -4.31 1.44 -8.07
CA PRO A 197 -4.99 0.16 -8.25
C PRO A 197 -5.61 -0.35 -6.95
N VAL A 198 -6.75 -1.03 -7.05
CA VAL A 198 -7.44 -1.63 -5.90
C VAL A 198 -7.45 -3.13 -6.05
N LEU A 199 -6.71 -3.83 -5.19
CA LEU A 199 -6.79 -5.28 -5.08
C LEU A 199 -7.92 -5.66 -4.12
N MET A 200 -8.63 -6.74 -4.41
CA MET A 200 -9.57 -7.37 -3.50
C MET A 200 -9.24 -8.85 -3.33
N TYR A 201 -9.07 -9.30 -2.11
CA TYR A 201 -9.04 -10.71 -1.74
C TYR A 201 -10.40 -11.15 -1.19
N ASP A 202 -11.06 -12.08 -1.87
CA ASP A 202 -12.27 -12.72 -1.37
C ASP A 202 -11.88 -13.94 -0.53
N THR A 203 -12.05 -13.83 0.80
CA THR A 203 -11.63 -14.87 1.75
C THR A 203 -12.44 -16.15 1.69
N ASP A 204 -13.65 -16.11 1.13
CA ASP A 204 -14.53 -17.27 1.02
C ASP A 204 -14.22 -18.04 -0.29
N ALA A 205 -14.01 -17.32 -1.37
CA ALA A 205 -13.58 -17.90 -2.66
C ALA A 205 -12.10 -18.22 -2.71
N LYS A 206 -11.26 -17.60 -1.85
CA LYS A 206 -9.79 -17.63 -1.86
C LYS A 206 -9.21 -17.17 -3.19
N LYS A 207 -9.77 -16.08 -3.73
CA LYS A 207 -9.42 -15.52 -5.02
C LYS A 207 -9.09 -14.04 -4.92
N PHE A 208 -8.21 -13.60 -5.82
CA PHE A 208 -7.82 -12.21 -5.94
C PHE A 208 -8.44 -11.57 -7.17
N TYR A 209 -8.78 -10.28 -7.05
CA TYR A 209 -9.40 -9.51 -8.11
C TYR A 209 -8.80 -8.11 -8.16
N GLU A 210 -8.63 -7.59 -9.35
CA GLU A 210 -8.49 -6.15 -9.58
C GLU A 210 -9.88 -5.51 -9.63
N VAL A 211 -10.14 -4.55 -8.75
CA VAL A 211 -11.44 -3.87 -8.67
C VAL A 211 -11.46 -2.70 -9.63
N MET A 212 -12.47 -2.62 -10.48
CA MET A 212 -12.63 -1.56 -11.47
C MET A 212 -14.09 -1.08 -11.50
N GLU A 213 -14.34 0.15 -11.95
CA GLU A 213 -15.69 0.71 -12.09
C GLU A 213 -16.66 -0.17 -12.88
N ARG A 214 -16.14 -0.90 -13.89
CA ARG A 214 -16.96 -1.73 -14.79
C ARG A 214 -17.06 -3.20 -14.37
N GLY A 215 -16.64 -3.51 -13.15
CA GLY A 215 -16.64 -4.87 -12.60
C GLY A 215 -15.24 -5.41 -12.30
N ASN A 216 -15.18 -6.44 -11.47
CA ASN A 216 -13.93 -7.01 -10.99
C ASN A 216 -13.31 -7.95 -12.02
N LYS A 217 -12.00 -7.87 -12.20
CA LYS A 217 -11.20 -8.78 -13.03
C LYS A 217 -10.48 -9.75 -12.10
N GLU A 218 -10.70 -11.06 -12.26
CA GLU A 218 -9.96 -12.11 -11.56
C GLU A 218 -8.48 -12.13 -12.00
N LEU A 219 -7.56 -12.28 -11.05
CA LEU A 219 -6.12 -12.25 -11.24
C LEU A 219 -5.51 -13.67 -11.22
#